data_8ddd437088d671576ac7664c3cef2e1e
#
_entry.id   8ddd437088d671576ac7664c3cef2e1e
#
_cell.length_a   1.000
_cell.length_b   1.000
_cell.length_c   1.000
_cell.angle_alpha   90.00
_cell.angle_beta   90.00
_cell.angle_gamma   90.00
#
_symmetry.space_group_name_H-M   'P 1'
#
loop_
_entity.id
_entity.type
_entity.pdbx_description
1 polymer ?
#
loop_
_entity_poly.entity_id
_entity_poly.type
_entity_poly.pdbx_seq_one_letter_code
_entity_poly.pdbx_strand_id
1 'polypeptide(L)'
;HPPLRRQRQMCIRDRLRGIKSYFEDHHNLKYTADAIKTAVELSDRYITDRKLPDKAIDVIDEAGAAQHLQNSKRRKTIGVKEIEEVVAKIARIPPKNVSKDDTVVLKDLEKNLNRVVFGQHEAIEALSSAIKLARAGLREPDKPIGNYLFAGPTGVGKTEVAKQLADTLGVELHRFDMSEYMEKHAVSRLIGAPPGYVGFDQGGLLTDTVDQHPHSVLLLDEIEKAHPDVFNILLQVMDHGLSLIHI
;
A
#
# COMPACT_ATOMS: atom_id res chain seq x y z
N HIS A 1 14.19 -6.57 -14.78
CA HIS A 1 13.95 -6.73 -16.23
C HIS A 1 12.48 -7.13 -16.46
N PRO A 2 11.67 -6.32 -17.15
CA PRO A 2 10.23 -6.58 -17.40
C PRO A 2 9.93 -7.96 -18.01
N PRO A 3 10.72 -8.49 -18.95
CA PRO A 3 10.46 -9.80 -19.54
C PRO A 3 10.60 -10.96 -18.55
N LEU A 4 11.56 -10.90 -17.62
CA LEU A 4 11.75 -11.95 -16.59
C LEU A 4 10.60 -12.00 -15.58
N ARG A 5 10.01 -10.85 -15.24
CA ARG A 5 8.83 -10.78 -14.36
C ARG A 5 7.60 -11.41 -15.00
N ARG A 6 7.35 -11.15 -16.29
CA ARG A 6 6.26 -11.78 -17.04
C ARG A 6 6.43 -13.29 -17.16
N GLN A 7 7.64 -13.78 -17.46
CA GLN A 7 7.93 -15.21 -17.52
C GLN A 7 7.70 -15.88 -16.16
N ARG A 8 8.16 -15.28 -15.06
CA ARG A 8 7.92 -15.79 -13.70
C ARG A 8 6.43 -15.87 -13.39
N GLN A 9 5.64 -14.87 -13.69
CA GLN A 9 4.19 -14.89 -13.48
C GLN A 9 3.49 -15.94 -14.34
N MET A 10 3.94 -16.19 -15.57
CA MET A 10 3.42 -17.28 -16.41
C MET A 10 3.67 -18.65 -15.79
N CYS A 11 4.89 -18.94 -15.37
CA CYS A 11 5.22 -20.21 -14.70
C CYS A 11 4.40 -20.43 -13.42
N ILE A 12 4.15 -19.35 -12.66
CA ILE A 12 3.34 -19.41 -11.44
C ILE A 12 1.87 -19.68 -11.77
N ARG A 13 1.31 -19.05 -12.78
CA ARG A 13 -0.05 -19.34 -13.25
C ARG A 13 -0.22 -20.79 -13.68
N ASP A 14 0.77 -21.35 -14.37
CA ASP A 14 0.71 -22.75 -14.82
C ASP A 14 0.80 -23.71 -13.62
N ARG A 15 1.62 -23.44 -12.62
CA ARG A 15 1.61 -24.19 -11.36
C ARG A 15 0.27 -24.13 -10.65
N LEU A 16 -0.31 -22.94 -10.52
CA LEU A 16 -1.63 -22.76 -9.90
C LEU A 16 -2.74 -23.47 -10.67
N ARG A 17 -2.66 -23.51 -12.00
CA ARG A 17 -3.59 -24.31 -12.82
C ARG A 17 -3.44 -25.81 -12.54
N GLY A 18 -2.22 -26.28 -12.30
CA GLY A 18 -1.96 -27.68 -11.96
C GLY A 18 -2.55 -28.13 -10.62
N ILE A 19 -2.56 -27.23 -9.62
CA ILE A 19 -3.14 -27.51 -8.28
C ILE A 19 -4.60 -27.08 -8.14
N LYS A 20 -5.16 -26.41 -9.13
CA LYS A 20 -6.52 -25.88 -9.14
C LYS A 20 -7.57 -26.93 -8.80
N SER A 21 -7.48 -28.12 -9.41
CA SER A 21 -8.43 -29.22 -9.20
C SER A 21 -8.50 -29.66 -7.75
N TYR A 22 -7.34 -29.69 -7.06
CA TYR A 22 -7.26 -30.03 -5.64
C TYR A 22 -8.08 -29.07 -4.78
N PHE A 23 -7.96 -27.74 -5.01
CA PHE A 23 -8.74 -26.73 -4.27
C PHE A 23 -10.21 -26.73 -4.68
N GLU A 24 -10.53 -27.03 -5.95
CA GLU A 24 -11.90 -27.18 -6.43
C GLU A 24 -12.63 -28.33 -5.72
N ASP A 25 -11.95 -29.46 -5.57
CA ASP A 25 -12.48 -30.64 -4.89
C ASP A 25 -12.60 -30.38 -3.37
N HIS A 26 -11.57 -29.79 -2.76
CA HIS A 26 -11.55 -29.49 -1.33
C HIS A 26 -12.69 -28.54 -0.92
N HIS A 27 -12.87 -27.45 -1.66
CA HIS A 27 -13.89 -26.44 -1.37
C HIS A 27 -15.24 -26.70 -2.04
N ASN A 28 -15.36 -27.76 -2.87
CA ASN A 28 -16.55 -28.10 -3.66
C ASN A 28 -17.10 -26.89 -4.45
N LEU A 29 -16.23 -26.26 -5.26
CA LEU A 29 -16.50 -25.11 -6.10
C LEU A 29 -15.56 -25.10 -7.31
N LYS A 30 -15.72 -24.12 -8.22
CA LYS A 30 -14.88 -23.97 -9.41
C LYS A 30 -14.24 -22.59 -9.44
N TYR A 31 -12.98 -22.53 -9.89
CA TYR A 31 -12.28 -21.26 -10.14
C TYR A 31 -12.27 -20.97 -11.64
N THR A 32 -12.58 -19.72 -12.02
CA THR A 32 -12.40 -19.28 -13.41
C THR A 32 -10.92 -19.12 -13.76
N ALA A 33 -10.58 -19.18 -15.04
CA ALA A 33 -9.19 -18.93 -15.48
C ALA A 33 -8.73 -17.50 -15.13
N ASP A 34 -9.65 -16.54 -15.21
CA ASP A 34 -9.38 -15.15 -14.84
C ASP A 34 -9.19 -14.97 -13.34
N ALA A 35 -9.91 -15.73 -12.49
CA ALA A 35 -9.68 -15.73 -11.05
C ALA A 35 -8.26 -16.15 -10.70
N ILE A 36 -7.75 -17.23 -11.29
CA ILE A 36 -6.36 -17.68 -11.08
C ILE A 36 -5.34 -16.64 -11.54
N LYS A 37 -5.57 -16.03 -12.70
CA LYS A 37 -4.73 -14.95 -13.21
C LYS A 37 -4.72 -13.77 -12.24
N THR A 38 -5.89 -13.33 -11.82
CA THR A 38 -6.07 -12.19 -10.90
C THR A 38 -5.43 -12.47 -9.53
N ALA A 39 -5.55 -13.69 -9.00
CA ALA A 39 -4.92 -14.08 -7.75
C ALA A 39 -3.39 -13.91 -7.79
N VAL A 40 -2.73 -14.29 -8.90
CA VAL A 40 -1.29 -14.08 -9.07
C VAL A 40 -0.94 -12.60 -9.18
N GLU A 41 -1.67 -11.85 -9.99
CA GLU A 41 -1.38 -10.44 -10.25
C GLU A 41 -1.60 -9.56 -9.02
N LEU A 42 -2.72 -9.73 -8.33
CA LEU A 42 -3.06 -8.93 -7.16
C LEU A 42 -2.26 -9.33 -5.93
N SER A 43 -1.98 -10.62 -5.71
CA SER A 43 -1.10 -11.03 -4.61
C SER A 43 0.32 -10.53 -4.80
N ASP A 44 0.86 -10.54 -6.04
CA ASP A 44 2.18 -9.98 -6.33
C ASP A 44 2.26 -8.48 -6.04
N ARG A 45 1.15 -7.78 -6.21
CA ARG A 45 1.05 -6.33 -6.10
C ARG A 45 0.79 -5.84 -4.68
N TYR A 46 -0.09 -6.51 -3.94
CA TYR A 46 -0.63 -6.00 -2.68
C TYR A 46 -0.19 -6.79 -1.44
N ILE A 47 0.24 -8.03 -1.59
CA ILE A 47 0.70 -8.85 -0.46
C ILE A 47 2.22 -8.87 -0.44
N THR A 48 2.83 -8.29 0.59
CA THR A 48 4.29 -8.09 0.71
C THR A 48 4.96 -9.11 1.62
N ASP A 49 4.27 -9.63 2.61
CA ASP A 49 4.77 -10.49 3.69
C ASP A 49 5.17 -11.88 3.22
N ARG A 50 4.70 -12.33 2.05
CA ARG A 50 5.01 -13.65 1.49
C ARG A 50 5.48 -13.57 0.04
N LYS A 51 6.19 -14.60 -0.41
CA LYS A 51 6.67 -14.69 -1.79
C LYS A 51 5.72 -15.51 -2.67
N LEU A 52 5.73 -15.26 -3.97
CA LEU A 52 5.08 -16.13 -4.93
C LEU A 52 5.85 -17.47 -5.05
N PRO A 53 5.18 -18.63 -5.18
CA PRO A 53 3.73 -18.80 -5.43
C PRO A 53 2.84 -18.82 -4.18
N ASP A 54 3.39 -18.92 -2.97
CA ASP A 54 2.66 -19.24 -1.74
C ASP A 54 1.54 -18.22 -1.47
N LYS A 55 1.81 -16.92 -1.57
CA LYS A 55 0.79 -15.87 -1.37
C LYS A 55 -0.39 -15.96 -2.36
N ALA A 56 -0.17 -16.45 -3.58
CA ALA A 56 -1.25 -16.65 -4.54
C ALA A 56 -2.05 -17.92 -4.24
N ILE A 57 -1.41 -18.96 -3.70
CA ILE A 57 -2.06 -20.17 -3.19
C ILE A 57 -2.97 -19.82 -2.02
N ASP A 58 -2.46 -19.05 -1.05
CA ASP A 58 -3.25 -18.59 0.11
C ASP A 58 -4.49 -17.81 -0.32
N VAL A 59 -4.37 -16.93 -1.31
CA VAL A 59 -5.53 -16.17 -1.85
C VAL A 59 -6.58 -17.10 -2.45
N ILE A 60 -6.18 -18.15 -3.16
CA ILE A 60 -7.12 -19.12 -3.76
C ILE A 60 -7.81 -19.93 -2.67
N ASP A 61 -7.06 -20.40 -1.68
CA ASP A 61 -7.58 -21.17 -0.57
C ASP A 61 -8.56 -20.35 0.29
N GLU A 62 -8.17 -19.13 0.70
CA GLU A 62 -9.03 -18.22 1.46
C GLU A 62 -10.30 -17.85 0.68
N ALA A 63 -10.22 -17.68 -0.65
CA ALA A 63 -11.39 -17.42 -1.49
C ALA A 63 -12.37 -18.61 -1.50
N GLY A 64 -11.85 -19.82 -1.50
CA GLY A 64 -12.65 -21.04 -1.33
C GLY A 64 -13.31 -21.11 0.03
N ALA A 65 -12.53 -20.90 1.10
CA ALA A 65 -13.00 -20.93 2.49
C ALA A 65 -14.06 -19.85 2.75
N ALA A 66 -13.88 -18.63 2.24
CA ALA A 66 -14.83 -17.53 2.40
C ALA A 66 -16.22 -17.87 1.82
N GLN A 67 -16.28 -18.62 0.72
CA GLN A 67 -17.56 -19.06 0.15
C GLN A 67 -18.27 -20.12 1.01
N HIS A 68 -17.54 -20.93 1.78
CA HIS A 68 -18.14 -21.86 2.73
C HIS A 68 -18.85 -21.17 3.88
N LEU A 69 -18.36 -20.01 4.33
CA LEU A 69 -18.96 -19.24 5.42
C LEU A 69 -20.26 -18.52 4.99
N GLN A 70 -20.50 -18.36 3.68
CA GLN A 70 -21.71 -17.72 3.15
C GLN A 70 -22.88 -18.72 2.96
N ASN A 71 -23.50 -19.17 4.05
CA ASN A 71 -24.52 -20.22 4.07
C ASN A 71 -25.72 -20.02 3.10
N SER A 72 -26.16 -18.78 2.85
CA SER A 72 -27.37 -18.50 2.03
C SER A 72 -27.06 -17.95 0.63
N LYS A 73 -25.83 -17.55 0.34
CA LYS A 73 -25.40 -16.94 -0.93
C LYS A 73 -24.18 -17.64 -1.54
N ARG A 74 -23.95 -18.90 -1.17
CA ARG A 74 -22.80 -19.69 -1.65
C ARG A 74 -22.80 -19.76 -3.18
N ARG A 75 -21.77 -19.20 -3.80
CA ARG A 75 -21.53 -19.35 -5.22
C ARG A 75 -20.71 -20.60 -5.47
N LYS A 76 -21.10 -21.37 -6.49
CA LYS A 76 -20.34 -22.55 -6.92
C LYS A 76 -19.12 -22.21 -7.77
N THR A 77 -18.97 -20.94 -8.18
CA THR A 77 -17.88 -20.49 -9.03
C THR A 77 -17.28 -19.23 -8.46
N ILE A 78 -15.96 -19.22 -8.29
CA ILE A 78 -15.17 -18.07 -7.88
C ILE A 78 -14.65 -17.37 -9.14
N GLY A 79 -14.99 -16.09 -9.26
CA GLY A 79 -14.53 -15.18 -10.29
C GLY A 79 -13.52 -14.16 -9.79
N VAL A 80 -13.31 -13.14 -10.60
CA VAL A 80 -12.38 -12.04 -10.29
C VAL A 80 -12.79 -11.29 -9.03
N LYS A 81 -14.08 -11.01 -8.84
CA LYS A 81 -14.58 -10.22 -7.71
C LYS A 81 -14.30 -10.86 -6.36
N GLU A 82 -14.50 -12.16 -6.24
CA GLU A 82 -14.25 -12.90 -5.02
C GLU A 82 -12.75 -12.88 -4.65
N ILE A 83 -11.88 -12.97 -5.65
CA ILE A 83 -10.43 -12.83 -5.47
C ILE A 83 -10.07 -11.41 -5.03
N GLU A 84 -10.64 -10.38 -5.65
CA GLU A 84 -10.43 -8.97 -5.28
C GLU A 84 -10.84 -8.70 -3.83
N GLU A 85 -11.98 -9.21 -3.39
CA GLU A 85 -12.46 -9.09 -2.01
C GLU A 85 -11.52 -9.75 -1.00
N VAL A 86 -11.00 -10.94 -1.33
CA VAL A 86 -10.06 -11.66 -0.46
C VAL A 86 -8.71 -10.95 -0.39
N VAL A 87 -8.17 -10.53 -1.53
CA VAL A 87 -6.92 -9.75 -1.54
C VAL A 87 -7.07 -8.44 -0.78
N ALA A 88 -8.19 -7.74 -0.95
CA ALA A 88 -8.50 -6.53 -0.21
C ALA A 88 -8.48 -6.76 1.31
N LYS A 89 -9.06 -7.88 1.77
CA LYS A 89 -9.10 -8.27 3.18
C LYS A 89 -7.70 -8.61 3.72
N ILE A 90 -6.92 -9.41 2.97
CA ILE A 90 -5.56 -9.81 3.37
C ILE A 90 -4.63 -8.59 3.40
N ALA A 91 -4.67 -7.77 2.35
CA ALA A 91 -3.83 -6.58 2.22
C ALA A 91 -4.34 -5.37 3.02
N ARG A 92 -5.50 -5.50 3.70
CA ARG A 92 -6.15 -4.42 4.47
C ARG A 92 -6.39 -3.15 3.64
N ILE A 93 -6.87 -3.33 2.40
CA ILE A 93 -7.16 -2.25 1.46
C ILE A 93 -8.66 -2.25 1.15
N PRO A 94 -9.31 -1.08 0.96
CA PRO A 94 -10.70 -1.06 0.51
C PRO A 94 -10.90 -1.83 -0.80
N PRO A 95 -11.91 -2.73 -0.91
CA PRO A 95 -12.12 -3.58 -2.11
C PRO A 95 -12.27 -2.78 -3.41
N LYS A 96 -12.85 -1.59 -3.32
CA LYS A 96 -13.00 -0.68 -4.48
C LYS A 96 -11.67 -0.26 -5.12
N ASN A 97 -10.57 -0.33 -4.39
CA ASN A 97 -9.25 0.09 -4.86
C ASN A 97 -8.47 -1.05 -5.50
N VAL A 98 -8.77 -2.28 -5.11
CA VAL A 98 -8.18 -3.48 -5.72
C VAL A 98 -8.74 -3.69 -7.14
N SER A 99 -10.02 -3.36 -7.36
CA SER A 99 -10.70 -3.51 -8.66
C SER A 99 -10.45 -2.37 -9.65
N LYS A 100 -9.94 -1.22 -9.19
CA LYS A 100 -9.62 -0.10 -10.09
C LYS A 100 -8.32 -0.36 -10.84
N ASP A 101 -8.36 -0.12 -12.14
CA ASP A 101 -7.15 -0.06 -12.94
C ASP A 101 -6.34 1.18 -12.50
N ASP A 102 -5.16 0.95 -11.92
CA ASP A 102 -4.24 2.02 -11.47
C ASP A 102 -3.95 3.02 -12.60
N THR A 103 -3.96 2.54 -13.84
CA THR A 103 -3.70 3.38 -15.01
C THR A 103 -4.71 4.52 -15.12
N VAL A 104 -5.99 4.25 -14.82
CA VAL A 104 -7.05 5.26 -14.87
C VAL A 104 -6.92 6.24 -13.69
N VAL A 105 -6.69 5.71 -12.47
CA VAL A 105 -6.53 6.54 -11.27
C VAL A 105 -5.35 7.49 -11.41
N LEU A 106 -4.21 6.97 -11.89
CA LEU A 106 -2.99 7.76 -12.07
C LEU A 106 -3.09 8.78 -13.23
N LYS A 107 -3.88 8.47 -14.25
CA LYS A 107 -4.11 9.40 -15.38
C LYS A 107 -4.83 10.67 -14.90
N ASP A 108 -5.83 10.51 -14.04
CA ASP A 108 -6.64 11.61 -13.54
C ASP A 108 -6.13 12.23 -12.24
N LEU A 109 -5.04 11.71 -11.65
CA LEU A 109 -4.49 12.13 -10.37
C LEU A 109 -4.27 13.64 -10.29
N GLU A 110 -3.52 14.19 -11.22
CA GLU A 110 -3.19 15.61 -11.31
C GLU A 110 -4.45 16.48 -11.43
N LYS A 111 -5.37 16.10 -12.30
CA LYS A 111 -6.65 16.79 -12.49
C LYS A 111 -7.51 16.79 -11.23
N ASN A 112 -7.54 15.68 -10.51
CA ASN A 112 -8.31 15.56 -9.27
C ASN A 112 -7.71 16.41 -8.15
N LEU A 113 -6.39 16.42 -8.01
CA LEU A 113 -5.70 17.28 -7.03
C LEU A 113 -5.91 18.76 -7.34
N ASN A 114 -5.77 19.19 -8.60
CA ASN A 114 -5.96 20.57 -9.03
C ASN A 114 -7.41 21.08 -8.86
N ARG A 115 -8.40 20.20 -8.72
CA ARG A 115 -9.80 20.60 -8.45
C ARG A 115 -10.02 21.10 -7.04
N VAL A 116 -9.20 20.66 -6.10
CA VAL A 116 -9.40 20.95 -4.66
C VAL A 116 -8.30 21.86 -4.14
N VAL A 117 -7.08 21.70 -4.60
CA VAL A 117 -5.94 22.52 -4.18
C VAL A 117 -5.62 23.55 -5.25
N PHE A 118 -5.87 24.82 -4.93
CA PHE A 118 -5.68 25.94 -5.87
C PHE A 118 -4.32 26.58 -5.70
N GLY A 119 -3.78 27.08 -6.84
CA GLY A 119 -2.53 27.85 -6.84
C GLY A 119 -1.25 27.05 -6.62
N GLN A 120 -1.31 25.70 -6.66
CA GLN A 120 -0.17 24.81 -6.43
C GLN A 120 0.10 23.87 -7.61
N HIS A 121 -0.07 24.36 -8.83
CA HIS A 121 0.00 23.55 -10.04
C HIS A 121 1.36 22.87 -10.23
N GLU A 122 2.47 23.59 -10.01
CA GLU A 122 3.82 23.05 -10.17
C GLU A 122 4.11 21.92 -9.16
N ALA A 123 3.70 22.11 -7.91
CA ALA A 123 3.87 21.10 -6.87
C ALA A 123 3.04 19.85 -7.14
N ILE A 124 1.79 20.01 -7.59
CA ILE A 124 0.88 18.91 -7.95
C ILE A 124 1.40 18.15 -9.17
N GLU A 125 1.92 18.84 -10.19
CA GLU A 125 2.52 18.23 -11.36
C GLU A 125 3.75 17.41 -10.99
N ALA A 126 4.67 17.99 -10.19
CA ALA A 126 5.86 17.28 -9.71
C ALA A 126 5.50 16.03 -8.90
N LEU A 127 4.55 16.13 -7.95
CA LEU A 127 4.06 15.02 -7.15
C LEU A 127 3.43 13.94 -8.02
N SER A 128 2.53 14.32 -8.92
CA SER A 128 1.80 13.39 -9.80
C SER A 128 2.75 12.65 -10.73
N SER A 129 3.75 13.34 -11.27
CA SER A 129 4.77 12.77 -12.16
C SER A 129 5.64 11.77 -11.40
N ALA A 130 6.09 12.10 -10.18
CA ALA A 130 6.89 11.21 -9.35
C ALA A 130 6.13 9.93 -8.97
N ILE A 131 4.85 10.05 -8.60
CA ILE A 131 4.00 8.89 -8.30
C ILE A 131 3.77 8.02 -9.54
N LYS A 132 3.52 8.61 -10.70
CA LYS A 132 3.36 7.88 -11.97
C LYS A 132 4.63 7.08 -12.31
N LEU A 133 5.82 7.68 -12.16
CA LEU A 133 7.11 7.01 -12.40
C LEU A 133 7.33 5.85 -11.42
N ALA A 134 7.07 6.05 -10.13
CA ALA A 134 7.20 5.01 -9.12
C ALA A 134 6.27 3.82 -9.39
N ARG A 135 5.02 4.09 -9.80
CA ARG A 135 4.04 3.05 -10.15
C ARG A 135 4.33 2.36 -11.48
N ALA A 136 5.05 3.00 -12.40
CA ALA A 136 5.51 2.39 -13.65
C ALA A 136 6.61 1.32 -13.44
N GLY A 137 7.05 1.10 -12.20
CA GLY A 137 8.03 0.06 -11.85
C GLY A 137 9.47 0.53 -11.94
N LEU A 138 9.72 1.82 -11.98
CA LEU A 138 11.06 2.43 -11.99
C LEU A 138 11.66 2.59 -10.58
N ARG A 139 11.00 2.02 -9.56
CA ARG A 139 11.47 2.01 -8.17
C ARG A 139 12.06 0.66 -7.76
N GLU A 140 12.84 0.65 -6.69
CA GLU A 140 13.26 -0.58 -6.01
C GLU A 140 12.06 -1.20 -5.26
N PRO A 141 11.88 -2.54 -5.29
CA PRO A 141 10.70 -3.20 -4.73
C PRO A 141 10.49 -2.96 -3.24
N ASP A 142 11.57 -2.87 -2.47
CA ASP A 142 11.56 -2.82 -1.01
C ASP A 142 11.48 -1.39 -0.44
N LYS A 143 11.35 -0.38 -1.30
CA LYS A 143 11.28 1.02 -0.89
C LYS A 143 9.86 1.60 -0.98
N PRO A 144 9.55 2.64 -0.21
CA PRO A 144 8.26 3.32 -0.33
C PRO A 144 8.05 3.89 -1.74
N ILE A 145 6.80 4.14 -2.11
CA ILE A 145 6.43 4.66 -3.43
C ILE A 145 7.09 6.02 -3.68
N GLY A 146 7.24 6.82 -2.65
CA GLY A 146 7.97 8.07 -2.68
C GLY A 146 7.95 8.76 -1.33
N ASN A 147 8.95 9.58 -1.10
CA ASN A 147 9.07 10.45 0.06
C ASN A 147 9.10 11.88 -0.44
N TYR A 148 8.17 12.70 0.04
CA TYR A 148 7.96 14.06 -0.45
C TYR A 148 8.03 15.03 0.71
N LEU A 149 8.90 16.03 0.61
CA LEU A 149 8.99 17.12 1.56
C LEU A 149 8.29 18.37 1.00
N PHE A 150 7.18 18.76 1.61
CA PHE A 150 6.47 19.99 1.28
C PHE A 150 7.00 21.14 2.12
N ALA A 151 7.72 22.06 1.52
CA ALA A 151 8.25 23.27 2.16
C ALA A 151 7.49 24.51 1.67
N GLY A 152 7.11 25.39 2.60
CA GLY A 152 6.37 26.61 2.28
C GLY A 152 5.67 27.21 3.51
N PRO A 153 5.12 28.43 3.42
CA PRO A 153 4.44 29.08 4.52
C PRO A 153 3.18 28.32 5.00
N THR A 154 2.68 28.69 6.16
CA THR A 154 1.43 28.11 6.71
C THR A 154 0.24 28.51 5.84
N GLY A 155 -0.75 27.59 5.72
CA GLY A 155 -2.02 27.88 5.02
C GLY A 155 -2.00 27.70 3.50
N VAL A 156 -0.87 27.33 2.89
CA VAL A 156 -0.77 27.16 1.43
C VAL A 156 -1.31 25.82 0.91
N GLY A 157 -1.81 24.96 1.79
CA GLY A 157 -2.46 23.69 1.40
C GLY A 157 -1.61 22.43 1.48
N LYS A 158 -0.43 22.44 2.14
CA LYS A 158 0.46 21.27 2.28
C LYS A 158 -0.27 20.03 2.80
N THR A 159 -0.97 20.15 3.90
CA THR A 159 -1.75 19.07 4.53
C THR A 159 -2.91 18.62 3.64
N GLU A 160 -3.56 19.57 2.95
CA GLU A 160 -4.69 19.26 2.06
C GLU A 160 -4.23 18.45 0.83
N VAL A 161 -3.05 18.74 0.26
CA VAL A 161 -2.47 17.92 -0.82
C VAL A 161 -2.32 16.47 -0.40
N ALA A 162 -1.78 16.22 0.80
CA ALA A 162 -1.59 14.85 1.32
C ALA A 162 -2.94 14.13 1.52
N LYS A 163 -3.95 14.83 2.03
CA LYS A 163 -5.30 14.31 2.23
C LYS A 163 -5.96 13.95 0.89
N GLN A 164 -5.94 14.87 -0.05
CA GLN A 164 -6.52 14.64 -1.37
C GLN A 164 -5.76 13.57 -2.18
N LEU A 165 -4.45 13.43 -1.95
CA LEU A 165 -3.67 12.32 -2.49
C LEU A 165 -4.18 10.98 -1.97
N ALA A 166 -4.35 10.85 -0.64
CA ALA A 166 -4.86 9.62 -0.03
C ALA A 166 -6.26 9.28 -0.54
N ASP A 167 -7.16 10.26 -0.60
CA ASP A 167 -8.53 10.11 -1.11
C ASP A 167 -8.53 9.67 -2.59
N THR A 168 -7.69 10.29 -3.44
CA THR A 168 -7.62 9.96 -4.88
C THR A 168 -7.03 8.58 -5.11
N LEU A 169 -5.99 8.22 -4.37
CA LEU A 169 -5.41 6.88 -4.41
C LEU A 169 -6.28 5.83 -3.71
N GLY A 170 -7.26 6.28 -2.91
CA GLY A 170 -8.16 5.44 -2.15
C GLY A 170 -7.45 4.64 -1.06
N VAL A 171 -6.46 5.22 -0.42
CA VAL A 171 -5.72 4.66 0.72
C VAL A 171 -5.95 5.50 1.96
N GLU A 172 -5.66 4.96 3.13
CA GLU A 172 -5.79 5.69 4.38
C GLU A 172 -4.69 6.74 4.54
N LEU A 173 -5.05 7.87 5.18
CA LEU A 173 -4.11 8.90 5.60
C LEU A 173 -3.87 8.78 7.10
N HIS A 174 -2.62 8.54 7.49
CA HIS A 174 -2.19 8.58 8.87
C HIS A 174 -1.34 9.83 9.10
N ARG A 175 -1.86 10.71 9.96
CA ARG A 175 -1.20 11.97 10.31
C ARG A 175 -0.55 11.87 11.69
N PHE A 176 0.72 12.23 11.75
CA PHE A 176 1.49 12.38 12.97
C PHE A 176 1.95 13.84 13.10
N ASP A 177 1.53 14.49 14.17
CA ASP A 177 1.99 15.86 14.49
C ASP A 177 3.32 15.76 15.22
N MET A 178 4.38 16.23 14.57
CA MET A 178 5.74 16.11 15.10
C MET A 178 6.01 17.04 16.28
N SER A 179 5.12 17.99 16.55
CA SER A 179 5.19 18.82 17.77
C SER A 179 5.00 17.99 19.05
N GLU A 180 4.33 16.84 18.97
CA GLU A 180 4.20 15.90 20.09
C GLU A 180 5.47 15.08 20.36
N TYR A 181 6.42 15.08 19.42
CA TYR A 181 7.66 14.27 19.46
C TYR A 181 8.93 15.11 19.51
N MET A 182 8.86 16.26 20.20
CA MET A 182 10.00 17.14 20.43
C MET A 182 11.00 16.57 21.44
N GLU A 183 10.55 15.73 22.37
CA GLU A 183 11.37 15.20 23.44
C GLU A 183 11.79 13.75 23.18
N LYS A 184 12.99 13.38 23.63
CA LYS A 184 13.58 12.05 23.39
C LYS A 184 12.70 10.88 23.84
N HIS A 185 12.00 11.00 24.95
CA HIS A 185 11.11 9.93 25.42
C HIS A 185 9.87 9.76 24.52
N ALA A 186 9.40 10.81 23.87
CA ALA A 186 8.30 10.74 22.94
C ALA A 186 8.69 10.02 21.64
N VAL A 187 9.97 10.09 21.24
CA VAL A 187 10.49 9.34 20.08
C VAL A 187 10.34 7.83 20.28
N SER A 188 10.63 7.30 21.48
CA SER A 188 10.44 5.88 21.79
C SER A 188 8.98 5.45 21.71
N ARG A 189 8.04 6.33 21.98
CA ARG A 189 6.60 6.07 21.81
C ARG A 189 6.20 6.01 20.33
N LEU A 190 6.87 6.81 19.49
CA LEU A 190 6.59 6.82 18.04
C LEU A 190 7.10 5.57 17.34
N ILE A 191 8.30 5.10 17.69
CA ILE A 191 9.04 4.09 16.92
C ILE A 191 9.16 2.76 17.67
N GLY A 192 8.93 2.77 18.98
CA GLY A 192 9.20 1.68 19.90
C GLY A 192 10.48 1.89 20.69
N ALA A 193 10.59 1.25 21.85
CA ALA A 193 11.78 1.30 22.68
C ALA A 193 12.86 0.33 22.17
N PRO A 194 14.15 0.71 22.20
CA PRO A 194 15.23 -0.21 21.85
C PRO A 194 15.28 -1.43 22.79
N PRO A 195 15.83 -2.57 22.35
CA PRO A 195 16.01 -3.75 23.19
C PRO A 195 16.74 -3.41 24.50
N GLY A 196 16.16 -3.87 25.62
CA GLY A 196 16.71 -3.66 26.96
C GLY A 196 16.15 -2.43 27.72
N TYR A 197 15.28 -1.65 27.11
CA TYR A 197 14.56 -0.57 27.81
C TYR A 197 13.15 -1.00 28.22
N VAL A 198 12.63 -0.36 29.28
CA VAL A 198 11.26 -0.59 29.76
C VAL A 198 10.28 -0.18 28.63
N GLY A 199 9.36 -1.10 28.28
CA GLY A 199 8.40 -0.89 27.19
C GLY A 199 8.86 -1.45 25.83
N PHE A 200 9.94 -2.24 25.76
CA PHE A 200 10.40 -2.89 24.51
C PHE A 200 9.32 -3.75 23.84
N ASP A 201 8.46 -4.41 24.65
CA ASP A 201 7.36 -5.23 24.12
C ASP A 201 6.18 -4.41 23.55
N GLN A 202 6.21 -3.09 23.71
CA GLN A 202 5.22 -2.21 23.12
C GLN A 202 5.78 -1.69 21.78
N GLY A 203 5.11 -2.02 20.69
CA GLY A 203 5.40 -1.47 19.36
C GLY A 203 5.33 0.05 19.35
N GLY A 204 5.96 0.70 18.39
CA GLY A 204 5.83 2.13 18.20
C GLY A 204 4.57 2.50 17.43
N LEU A 205 3.96 3.63 17.73
CA LEU A 205 2.75 4.09 17.05
C LEU A 205 2.89 4.15 15.52
N LEU A 206 4.02 4.60 15.03
CA LEU A 206 4.31 4.66 13.59
C LEU A 206 4.51 3.27 13.00
N THR A 207 5.29 2.42 13.66
CA THR A 207 5.58 1.05 13.20
C THR A 207 4.33 0.20 13.19
N ASP A 208 3.52 0.25 14.24
CA ASP A 208 2.25 -0.47 14.33
C ASP A 208 1.25 0.02 13.28
N THR A 209 1.20 1.34 13.03
CA THR A 209 0.33 1.90 11.99
C THR A 209 0.73 1.41 10.60
N VAL A 210 2.02 1.38 10.28
CA VAL A 210 2.52 0.88 8.99
C VAL A 210 2.28 -0.62 8.84
N ASP A 211 2.45 -1.40 9.91
CA ASP A 211 2.19 -2.85 9.90
C ASP A 211 0.70 -3.15 9.71
N GLN A 212 -0.16 -2.36 10.36
CA GLN A 212 -1.61 -2.50 10.21
C GLN A 212 -2.13 -2.00 8.85
N HIS A 213 -1.52 -0.94 8.30
CA HIS A 213 -1.93 -0.28 7.05
C HIS A 213 -0.74 -0.09 6.10
N PRO A 214 -0.20 -1.19 5.51
CA PRO A 214 1.01 -1.14 4.67
C PRO A 214 0.83 -0.33 3.38
N HIS A 215 -0.42 -0.10 2.97
CA HIS A 215 -0.77 0.73 1.82
C HIS A 215 -1.48 2.00 2.30
N SER A 216 -0.71 2.97 2.78
CA SER A 216 -1.23 4.23 3.31
C SER A 216 -0.38 5.42 2.90
N VAL A 217 -0.90 6.61 3.11
CA VAL A 217 -0.15 7.87 3.05
C VAL A 217 0.19 8.27 4.49
N LEU A 218 1.48 8.38 4.79
CA LEU A 218 1.95 8.89 6.07
C LEU A 218 2.25 10.39 5.94
N LEU A 219 1.60 11.19 6.74
CA LEU A 219 1.84 12.63 6.84
C LEU A 219 2.51 12.94 8.17
N LEU A 220 3.75 13.37 8.10
CA LEU A 220 4.50 13.87 9.24
C LEU A 220 4.41 15.40 9.20
N ASP A 221 3.47 15.95 9.98
CA ASP A 221 3.21 17.40 9.98
C ASP A 221 4.16 18.10 10.94
N GLU A 222 4.56 19.34 10.61
CA GLU A 222 5.49 20.17 11.40
C GLU A 222 6.82 19.45 11.72
N ILE A 223 7.39 18.77 10.70
CA ILE A 223 8.58 17.93 10.84
C ILE A 223 9.78 18.70 11.46
N GLU A 224 9.87 20.00 11.28
CA GLU A 224 10.90 20.88 11.84
C GLU A 224 10.89 20.93 13.37
N LYS A 225 9.78 20.54 14.01
CA LYS A 225 9.66 20.49 15.48
C LYS A 225 10.09 19.15 16.07
N ALA A 226 10.28 18.13 15.24
CA ALA A 226 10.66 16.80 15.71
C ALA A 226 12.03 16.77 16.37
N HIS A 227 12.20 15.86 17.34
CA HIS A 227 13.52 15.60 17.92
C HIS A 227 14.49 15.09 16.83
N PRO A 228 15.78 15.45 16.87
CA PRO A 228 16.78 15.03 15.88
C PRO A 228 16.85 13.51 15.62
N ASP A 229 16.60 12.69 16.64
CA ASP A 229 16.58 11.22 16.50
C ASP A 229 15.49 10.74 15.53
N VAL A 230 14.36 11.46 15.40
CA VAL A 230 13.31 11.15 14.41
C VAL A 230 13.86 11.29 12.99
N PHE A 231 14.62 12.35 12.72
CA PHE A 231 15.24 12.57 11.41
C PHE A 231 16.20 11.43 11.03
N ASN A 232 17.02 10.96 11.98
CA ASN A 232 17.97 9.88 11.74
C ASN A 232 17.25 8.58 11.32
N ILE A 233 16.10 8.29 11.92
CA ILE A 233 15.31 7.10 11.61
C ILE A 233 14.57 7.28 10.28
N LEU A 234 13.98 8.45 10.06
CA LEU A 234 13.33 8.74 8.78
C LEU A 234 14.32 8.65 7.61
N LEU A 235 15.56 9.14 7.79
CA LEU A 235 16.59 9.00 6.76
C LEU A 235 16.87 7.54 6.41
N GLN A 236 16.91 6.64 7.38
CA GLN A 236 17.07 5.20 7.11
C GLN A 236 15.88 4.61 6.31
N VAL A 237 14.65 5.02 6.65
CA VAL A 237 13.45 4.57 5.93
C VAL A 237 13.38 5.17 4.53
N MET A 238 13.86 6.41 4.38
CA MET A 238 13.77 7.19 3.14
C MET A 238 14.99 6.99 2.23
N ASP A 239 15.97 6.21 2.63
CA ASP A 239 17.24 6.08 1.93
C ASP A 239 17.03 5.87 0.42
N HIS A 240 17.47 6.86 -0.36
CA HIS A 240 17.44 6.94 -1.84
C HIS A 240 16.13 7.43 -2.50
N GLY A 241 15.28 8.21 -1.86
CA GLY A 241 14.04 8.64 -2.52
C GLY A 241 13.40 9.95 -2.06
N LEU A 242 14.15 10.89 -1.45
CA LEU A 242 13.58 12.18 -1.06
C LEU A 242 13.41 13.09 -2.28
N SER A 243 12.18 13.48 -2.59
CA SER A 243 11.86 14.53 -3.54
C SER A 243 11.44 15.81 -2.79
N LEU A 244 12.14 16.89 -3.02
CA LEU A 244 11.79 18.21 -2.46
C LEU A 244 10.78 18.90 -3.37
N ILE A 245 9.61 19.20 -2.82
CA ILE A 245 8.55 19.93 -3.52
C ILE A 245 8.32 21.27 -2.83
N HIS A 246 8.60 22.35 -3.54
CA HIS A 246 8.32 23.71 -3.06
C HIS A 246 6.86 24.08 -3.33
N ILE A 247 6.20 24.55 -2.28
CA ILE A 247 4.81 25.02 -2.30
C ILE A 247 4.76 26.49 -1.89
#